data_f313dde9ddf608667af8822382c1997c
#
_entry.id   f313dde9ddf608667af8822382c1997c
#
_cell.length_a   1.000
_cell.length_b   1.000
_cell.length_c   1.000
_cell.angle_alpha   90.00
_cell.angle_beta   90.00
_cell.angle_gamma   90.00
#
_symmetry.space_group_name_H-M   'P 1'
#
loop_
_entity.id
_entity.type
_entity.pdbx_description
1 polymer ?
#
loop_
_entity_poly.entity_id
_entity_poly.type
_entity_poly.pdbx_seq_one_letter_code
_entity_poly.pdbx_strand_id
1 'polypeptide(L)'
;MSRLFTRLRRGGRGVIAAAVASVALGSGVVAGASAASASTDCQWQPLSLQNGWHSEQSAWNSGDPAYCIDHGIVYVSGSLAQSRSSSGSYFGQLPQQYRPASNMYLTVYTYAGTHGVVLIDTDGTMYAYGGAATSFTSLAGISFPASWTTEQPITSFEYGWKSADSQWGTGNPSYYVSDGVVHQSGSVYNPNGTNYNIAQLPPAARPAADTLATVYTYGGTVGMLNVFTDGTTGTSEMTGTEADATAFTSLAGVAYPAAGSAETPLPLLNGWQSGQPPTWPSHAMSYYISNGVVYLDGAVFNTGSGKVAQLPPAARPTHALYLTVPIWPGGTAVLQINPDGSMYTYGGPPSSYNNQNAYTVLSGISFEAGE
;
A
#
# COMPACT_ATOMS: atom_id res chain seq x y z
N MET A 1 -1.58 15.39 37.93
CA MET A 1 -0.43 15.30 38.85
C MET A 1 0.83 15.43 38.03
N SER A 2 1.51 16.55 38.25
CA SER A 2 2.72 17.02 37.56
C SER A 2 3.98 16.43 38.20
N ARG A 3 4.97 16.02 37.43
CA ARG A 3 6.41 15.99 37.75
C ARG A 3 7.17 15.95 36.42
N LEU A 4 7.72 17.02 35.97
CA LEU A 4 9.01 17.67 36.20
C LEU A 4 10.22 16.73 36.09
N PHE A 5 11.00 16.83 35.03
CA PHE A 5 12.42 16.58 35.05
C PHE A 5 13.17 17.76 34.39
N THR A 6 13.99 18.37 35.27
CA THR A 6 14.83 19.53 35.00
C THR A 6 16.29 19.12 34.87
N ARG A 7 16.96 19.62 33.83
CA ARG A 7 18.38 20.04 33.70
C ARG A 7 19.51 19.06 34.02
N LEU A 8 20.48 19.07 33.11
CA LEU A 8 21.86 19.48 33.42
C LEU A 8 22.60 19.93 32.15
N ARG A 9 22.97 21.24 32.12
CA ARG A 9 23.99 21.87 31.26
C ARG A 9 25.37 21.74 31.88
N ARG A 10 26.40 21.44 31.08
CA ARG A 10 27.82 21.83 31.20
C ARG A 10 28.38 21.75 29.80
N GLY A 11 28.91 22.74 29.13
CA GLY A 11 29.83 23.83 29.43
C GLY A 11 31.25 23.34 29.16
N GLY A 12 31.78 23.51 27.92
CA GLY A 12 33.19 23.26 27.59
C GLY A 12 33.59 24.09 26.36
N ARG A 13 34.32 25.18 26.61
CA ARG A 13 34.98 26.01 25.58
C ARG A 13 36.24 25.29 25.10
N GLY A 14 36.49 25.26 23.79
CA GLY A 14 37.72 24.76 23.17
C GLY A 14 37.96 25.44 21.84
N VAL A 15 38.84 26.37 21.87
CA VAL A 15 39.83 27.01 20.98
C VAL A 15 39.79 26.66 19.48
N ILE A 16 39.72 27.76 18.71
CA ILE A 16 39.84 27.90 17.25
C ILE A 16 41.27 27.64 16.82
N ALA A 17 41.46 26.81 15.79
CA ALA A 17 42.64 26.82 14.94
C ALA A 17 42.16 26.91 13.49
N ALA A 18 42.44 28.05 12.86
CA ALA A 18 42.21 28.29 11.43
C ALA A 18 43.33 27.62 10.62
N ALA A 19 42.94 26.71 9.73
CA ALA A 19 43.81 26.24 8.67
C ALA A 19 43.23 26.70 7.32
N VAL A 20 43.95 27.56 6.65
CA VAL A 20 43.71 27.98 5.27
C VAL A 20 44.17 26.84 4.35
N ALA A 21 43.25 26.22 3.64
CA ALA A 21 43.56 25.28 2.57
C ALA A 21 43.03 25.82 1.24
N SER A 22 43.94 25.93 0.30
CA SER A 22 43.76 26.46 -1.05
C SER A 22 42.80 25.65 -1.88
N VAL A 23 41.81 26.32 -2.50
CA VAL A 23 40.86 25.72 -3.43
C VAL A 23 41.56 25.49 -4.78
N ALA A 24 41.80 24.24 -5.11
CA ALA A 24 42.05 23.83 -6.49
C ALA A 24 40.70 23.60 -7.19
N LEU A 25 40.41 24.44 -8.19
CA LEU A 25 39.28 24.25 -9.10
C LEU A 25 39.54 23.02 -9.97
N GLY A 26 39.08 21.87 -9.52
CA GLY A 26 38.93 20.68 -10.34
C GLY A 26 37.57 20.70 -11.02
N SER A 27 37.55 20.84 -12.35
CA SER A 27 36.41 20.63 -13.19
C SER A 27 35.93 19.16 -13.07
N GLY A 28 35.06 18.90 -12.11
CA GLY A 28 34.38 17.62 -11.95
C GLY A 28 33.35 17.46 -13.07
N VAL A 29 33.64 16.56 -14.00
CA VAL A 29 32.62 15.99 -14.90
C VAL A 29 31.56 15.38 -14.01
N VAL A 30 30.39 16.02 -13.96
CA VAL A 30 29.16 15.39 -13.42
C VAL A 30 28.83 14.25 -14.37
N ALA A 31 29.29 13.04 -14.03
CA ALA A 31 28.72 11.84 -14.64
C ALA A 31 27.24 11.84 -14.30
N GLY A 32 26.39 12.18 -15.27
CA GLY A 32 24.97 11.99 -15.16
C GLY A 32 24.73 10.51 -14.84
N ALA A 33 24.17 10.24 -13.67
CA ALA A 33 23.62 8.93 -13.40
C ALA A 33 22.54 8.71 -14.48
N SER A 34 22.84 7.81 -15.43
CA SER A 34 21.82 7.28 -16.32
C SER A 34 20.73 6.71 -15.41
N ALA A 35 19.53 7.27 -15.49
CA ALA A 35 18.38 6.62 -14.93
C ALA A 35 18.34 5.22 -15.56
N ALA A 36 18.54 4.20 -14.75
CA ALA A 36 18.30 2.84 -15.19
C ALA A 36 16.84 2.79 -15.64
N SER A 37 16.61 2.56 -16.92
CA SER A 37 15.29 2.26 -17.42
C SER A 37 14.84 1.02 -16.64
N ALA A 38 13.79 1.15 -15.84
CA ALA A 38 13.16 0.03 -15.19
C ALA A 38 12.46 -0.78 -16.29
N SER A 39 13.18 -1.75 -16.87
CA SER A 39 12.54 -2.74 -17.72
C SER A 39 11.77 -3.69 -16.82
N THR A 40 10.45 -3.68 -16.90
CA THR A 40 9.64 -4.73 -16.29
C THR A 40 9.86 -6.01 -17.08
N ASP A 41 10.41 -7.06 -16.45
CA ASP A 41 10.37 -8.41 -17.01
C ASP A 41 8.95 -9.01 -16.95
N CYS A 42 8.00 -8.25 -16.44
CA CYS A 42 6.61 -8.63 -16.25
C CYS A 42 5.88 -8.71 -17.60
N GLN A 43 5.66 -9.90 -18.09
CA GLN A 43 4.90 -10.13 -19.32
C GLN A 43 3.40 -10.17 -19.01
N TRP A 44 2.72 -9.05 -19.24
CA TRP A 44 1.29 -8.93 -18.99
C TRP A 44 0.47 -9.86 -19.88
N GLN A 45 -0.43 -10.61 -19.25
CA GLN A 45 -1.37 -11.52 -19.89
C GLN A 45 -2.79 -11.03 -19.65
N PRO A 46 -3.66 -11.01 -20.69
CA PRO A 46 -5.04 -10.58 -20.50
C PRO A 46 -5.80 -11.56 -19.60
N LEU A 47 -6.58 -11.04 -18.66
CA LEU A 47 -7.48 -11.83 -17.85
C LEU A 47 -8.76 -12.14 -18.62
N SER A 48 -9.08 -13.43 -18.78
CA SER A 48 -10.32 -13.86 -19.42
C SER A 48 -11.51 -13.63 -18.50
N LEU A 49 -12.33 -12.63 -18.82
CA LEU A 49 -13.51 -12.28 -18.03
C LEU A 49 -14.70 -13.18 -18.33
N GLN A 50 -15.53 -13.45 -17.31
CA GLN A 50 -16.66 -14.35 -17.36
C GLN A 50 -17.92 -13.71 -16.73
N ASN A 51 -19.06 -14.39 -16.80
CA ASN A 51 -20.34 -13.98 -16.17
C ASN A 51 -20.76 -12.53 -16.47
N GLY A 52 -20.54 -12.09 -17.70
CA GLY A 52 -20.91 -10.75 -18.14
C GLY A 52 -20.04 -9.62 -17.56
N TRP A 53 -18.96 -9.96 -16.89
CA TRP A 53 -17.93 -8.99 -16.56
C TRP A 53 -17.15 -8.58 -17.81
N HIS A 54 -16.80 -7.32 -17.92
CA HIS A 54 -16.10 -6.73 -19.06
C HIS A 54 -15.14 -5.64 -18.62
N SER A 55 -14.18 -5.30 -19.45
CA SER A 55 -13.23 -4.21 -19.20
C SER A 55 -13.91 -2.86 -19.18
N GLU A 56 -13.50 -1.99 -18.25
CA GLU A 56 -13.90 -0.59 -18.15
C GLU A 56 -12.81 0.38 -18.68
N GLN A 57 -11.77 -0.13 -19.33
CA GLN A 57 -10.66 0.66 -19.85
C GLN A 57 -11.11 1.81 -20.74
N SER A 58 -12.08 1.59 -21.64
CA SER A 58 -12.55 2.63 -22.56
C SER A 58 -13.30 3.80 -21.89
N ALA A 59 -13.92 3.54 -20.74
CA ALA A 59 -14.67 4.56 -20.00
C ALA A 59 -13.79 5.36 -19.03
N TRP A 60 -12.75 4.71 -18.44
CA TRP A 60 -11.98 5.28 -17.34
C TRP A 60 -10.47 5.39 -17.63
N ASN A 61 -10.02 4.95 -18.80
CA ASN A 61 -8.60 4.84 -19.15
C ASN A 61 -7.77 4.06 -18.10
N SER A 62 -8.37 3.03 -17.50
CA SER A 62 -7.84 2.32 -16.34
C SER A 62 -7.16 0.99 -16.69
N GLY A 63 -6.90 0.73 -17.96
CA GLY A 63 -6.30 -0.50 -18.47
C GLY A 63 -7.27 -1.67 -18.54
N ASP A 64 -6.99 -2.59 -19.44
CA ASP A 64 -7.69 -3.86 -19.51
C ASP A 64 -7.28 -4.76 -18.35
N PRO A 65 -8.21 -5.57 -17.79
CA PRO A 65 -7.86 -6.55 -16.78
C PRO A 65 -6.77 -7.51 -17.26
N ALA A 66 -5.65 -7.51 -16.54
CA ALA A 66 -4.47 -8.27 -16.88
C ALA A 66 -3.72 -8.72 -15.64
N TYR A 67 -2.85 -9.69 -15.77
CA TYR A 67 -1.96 -10.19 -14.72
C TYR A 67 -0.58 -10.49 -15.31
N CYS A 68 0.43 -10.43 -14.46
CA CYS A 68 1.78 -10.88 -14.78
C CYS A 68 2.46 -11.45 -13.53
N ILE A 69 3.66 -11.97 -13.68
CA ILE A 69 4.49 -12.43 -12.56
C ILE A 69 5.93 -11.99 -12.77
N ASP A 70 6.53 -11.45 -11.73
CA ASP A 70 7.94 -11.09 -11.69
C ASP A 70 8.53 -11.51 -10.34
N HIS A 71 9.69 -12.17 -10.36
CA HIS A 71 10.42 -12.66 -9.17
C HIS A 71 9.53 -13.33 -8.08
N GLY A 72 8.50 -14.08 -8.53
CA GLY A 72 7.59 -14.80 -7.65
C GLY A 72 6.41 -13.97 -7.13
N ILE A 73 6.32 -12.69 -7.48
CA ILE A 73 5.19 -11.83 -7.16
C ILE A 73 4.24 -11.75 -8.36
N VAL A 74 2.98 -12.05 -8.13
CA VAL A 74 1.89 -11.86 -9.10
C VAL A 74 1.35 -10.45 -8.94
N TYR A 75 1.20 -9.74 -10.05
CA TYR A 75 0.57 -8.43 -10.14
C TYR A 75 -0.71 -8.54 -10.96
N VAL A 76 -1.75 -7.82 -10.54
CA VAL A 76 -3.01 -7.72 -11.26
C VAL A 76 -3.35 -6.25 -11.46
N SER A 77 -3.80 -5.89 -12.65
CA SER A 77 -4.09 -4.49 -13.02
C SER A 77 -5.34 -4.39 -13.89
N GLY A 78 -5.74 -3.17 -14.19
CA GLY A 78 -6.91 -2.86 -14.99
C GLY A 78 -8.18 -2.64 -14.19
N SER A 79 -9.30 -2.59 -14.87
CA SER A 79 -10.61 -2.43 -14.24
C SER A 79 -11.72 -3.15 -14.98
N LEU A 80 -12.78 -3.44 -14.28
CA LEU A 80 -13.91 -4.21 -14.80
C LEU A 80 -15.25 -3.73 -14.23
N ALA A 81 -16.32 -4.01 -14.98
CA ALA A 81 -17.70 -3.88 -14.53
C ALA A 81 -18.53 -5.08 -15.01
N GLN A 82 -19.73 -5.23 -14.48
CA GLN A 82 -20.62 -6.31 -14.87
C GLN A 82 -21.82 -5.79 -15.63
N SER A 83 -22.20 -6.46 -16.72
CA SER A 83 -23.41 -6.14 -17.48
C SER A 83 -24.66 -6.31 -16.62
N ARG A 84 -25.61 -5.38 -16.72
CA ARG A 84 -26.83 -5.35 -15.89
C ARG A 84 -27.71 -6.59 -16.02
N SER A 85 -27.60 -7.35 -17.09
CA SER A 85 -28.34 -8.60 -17.32
C SER A 85 -27.66 -9.82 -16.71
N SER A 86 -26.48 -9.67 -16.14
CA SER A 86 -25.68 -10.74 -15.56
C SER A 86 -25.73 -10.70 -14.03
N SER A 87 -25.47 -11.84 -13.41
CA SER A 87 -25.42 -11.97 -11.95
C SER A 87 -24.26 -12.88 -11.55
N GLY A 88 -23.76 -12.65 -10.33
CA GLY A 88 -22.68 -13.43 -9.74
C GLY A 88 -21.39 -12.64 -9.65
N SER A 89 -20.69 -12.83 -8.55
CA SER A 89 -19.46 -12.10 -8.21
C SER A 89 -18.21 -12.66 -8.92
N TYR A 90 -18.27 -13.88 -9.44
CA TYR A 90 -17.15 -14.51 -10.16
C TYR A 90 -16.88 -13.81 -11.48
N PHE A 91 -15.63 -13.32 -11.68
CA PHE A 91 -15.28 -12.59 -12.89
C PHE A 91 -14.17 -13.23 -13.71
N GLY A 92 -13.35 -14.14 -13.16
CA GLY A 92 -12.26 -14.77 -13.90
C GLY A 92 -11.45 -15.74 -13.05
N GLN A 93 -10.45 -16.38 -13.67
CA GLN A 93 -9.59 -17.35 -13.01
C GLN A 93 -8.14 -17.19 -13.46
N LEU A 94 -7.21 -17.16 -12.51
CA LEU A 94 -5.77 -17.16 -12.77
C LEU A 94 -5.28 -18.57 -13.14
N PRO A 95 -4.39 -18.70 -14.15
CA PRO A 95 -3.70 -19.95 -14.44
C PRO A 95 -2.86 -20.42 -13.26
N GLN A 96 -2.57 -21.72 -13.21
CA GLN A 96 -1.95 -22.39 -12.06
C GLN A 96 -0.68 -21.69 -11.52
N GLN A 97 0.20 -21.23 -12.39
CA GLN A 97 1.47 -20.60 -11.99
C GLN A 97 1.31 -19.19 -11.34
N TYR A 98 0.12 -18.59 -11.47
CA TYR A 98 -0.22 -17.26 -10.93
C TYR A 98 -1.14 -17.33 -9.71
N ARG A 99 -1.38 -18.52 -9.15
CA ARG A 99 -2.31 -18.69 -8.05
C ARG A 99 -1.66 -18.40 -6.70
N PRO A 100 -2.39 -17.86 -5.73
CA PRO A 100 -1.91 -17.72 -4.37
C PRO A 100 -1.86 -19.07 -3.64
N ALA A 101 -1.07 -19.14 -2.57
CA ALA A 101 -1.00 -20.32 -1.70
C ALA A 101 -2.23 -20.49 -0.80
N SER A 102 -2.96 -19.42 -0.54
CA SER A 102 -4.15 -19.38 0.33
C SER A 102 -5.16 -18.36 -0.18
N ASN A 103 -6.40 -18.42 0.31
CA ASN A 103 -7.43 -17.46 -0.06
C ASN A 103 -7.05 -16.04 0.38
N MET A 104 -7.33 -15.06 -0.47
CA MET A 104 -6.93 -13.67 -0.25
C MET A 104 -8.12 -12.74 -0.33
N TYR A 105 -8.35 -11.96 0.71
CA TYR A 105 -9.36 -10.90 0.76
C TYR A 105 -8.65 -9.54 0.64
N LEU A 106 -8.98 -8.81 -0.43
CA LEU A 106 -8.31 -7.57 -0.81
C LEU A 106 -9.32 -6.44 -0.90
N THR A 107 -9.05 -5.32 -0.24
CA THR A 107 -9.85 -4.11 -0.41
C THR A 107 -9.51 -3.44 -1.73
N VAL A 108 -10.54 -3.11 -2.53
CA VAL A 108 -10.40 -2.45 -3.82
C VAL A 108 -11.33 -1.25 -3.94
N TYR A 109 -10.96 -0.31 -4.83
CA TYR A 109 -11.85 0.78 -5.20
C TYR A 109 -13.00 0.27 -6.07
N THR A 110 -14.21 0.74 -5.77
CA THR A 110 -15.40 0.55 -6.61
C THR A 110 -16.06 1.89 -6.95
N TYR A 111 -17.04 1.89 -7.83
CA TYR A 111 -17.68 3.09 -8.37
C TYR A 111 -18.10 4.12 -7.30
N ALA A 112 -18.00 5.40 -7.64
CA ALA A 112 -18.45 6.55 -6.85
C ALA A 112 -17.80 6.69 -5.46
N GLY A 113 -16.54 6.29 -5.31
CA GLY A 113 -15.80 6.46 -4.05
C GLY A 113 -16.11 5.40 -3.01
N THR A 114 -16.83 4.34 -3.37
CA THR A 114 -17.06 3.21 -2.49
C THR A 114 -15.88 2.23 -2.55
N HIS A 115 -15.77 1.36 -1.58
CA HIS A 115 -14.85 0.24 -1.57
C HIS A 115 -15.59 -1.08 -1.72
N GLY A 116 -14.91 -2.06 -2.28
CA GLY A 116 -15.38 -3.42 -2.41
C GLY A 116 -14.26 -4.40 -2.07
N VAL A 117 -14.51 -5.64 -2.37
CA VAL A 117 -13.59 -6.76 -2.08
C VAL A 117 -13.32 -7.52 -3.34
N VAL A 118 -12.05 -7.80 -3.60
CA VAL A 118 -11.62 -8.89 -4.49
C VAL A 118 -11.18 -10.06 -3.62
N LEU A 119 -11.84 -11.21 -3.81
CA LEU A 119 -11.42 -12.49 -3.26
C LEU A 119 -10.73 -13.28 -4.36
N ILE A 120 -9.56 -13.83 -4.06
CA ILE A 120 -8.84 -14.76 -4.93
C ILE A 120 -8.67 -16.07 -4.17
N ASP A 121 -9.28 -17.14 -4.67
CA ASP A 121 -9.18 -18.46 -4.07
C ASP A 121 -7.90 -19.19 -4.51
N THR A 122 -7.51 -20.24 -3.79
CA THR A 122 -6.31 -21.06 -4.08
C THR A 122 -6.34 -21.74 -5.45
N ASP A 123 -7.51 -21.96 -6.03
CA ASP A 123 -7.65 -22.47 -7.39
C ASP A 123 -7.54 -21.37 -8.46
N GLY A 124 -7.29 -20.13 -8.03
CA GLY A 124 -7.15 -18.94 -8.87
C GLY A 124 -8.48 -18.25 -9.21
N THR A 125 -9.61 -18.78 -8.75
CA THR A 125 -10.92 -18.16 -9.00
C THR A 125 -11.00 -16.79 -8.35
N MET A 126 -11.49 -15.79 -9.09
CA MET A 126 -11.54 -14.39 -8.67
C MET A 126 -12.97 -13.88 -8.59
N TYR A 127 -13.29 -13.24 -7.48
CA TYR A 127 -14.61 -12.66 -7.22
C TYR A 127 -14.48 -11.17 -6.88
N ALA A 128 -15.47 -10.37 -7.31
CA ALA A 128 -15.62 -8.98 -6.90
C ALA A 128 -17.02 -8.75 -6.32
N TYR A 129 -17.07 -8.17 -5.13
CA TYR A 129 -18.35 -7.90 -4.44
C TYR A 129 -18.21 -6.75 -3.43
N GLY A 130 -19.33 -6.32 -2.87
CA GLY A 130 -19.39 -5.16 -1.98
C GLY A 130 -19.39 -3.83 -2.73
N GLY A 131 -19.74 -2.76 -2.04
CA GLY A 131 -19.80 -1.42 -2.62
C GLY A 131 -20.62 -1.37 -3.90
N ALA A 132 -20.07 -0.73 -4.92
CA ALA A 132 -20.63 -0.67 -6.27
C ALA A 132 -19.82 -1.51 -7.28
N ALA A 133 -19.35 -2.70 -6.86
CA ALA A 133 -18.41 -3.53 -7.61
C ALA A 133 -18.89 -3.84 -9.05
N THR A 134 -20.20 -4.09 -9.24
CA THR A 134 -20.74 -4.35 -10.57
C THR A 134 -20.73 -3.14 -11.51
N SER A 135 -20.65 -1.92 -10.98
CA SER A 135 -20.59 -0.69 -11.77
C SER A 135 -19.16 -0.30 -12.15
N PHE A 136 -18.19 -0.61 -11.30
CA PHE A 136 -16.75 -0.46 -11.53
C PHE A 136 -15.98 -1.13 -10.39
N THR A 137 -14.97 -1.90 -10.71
CA THR A 137 -13.99 -2.45 -9.76
C THR A 137 -12.58 -2.23 -10.32
N SER A 138 -11.73 -1.57 -9.56
CA SER A 138 -10.31 -1.44 -9.87
C SER A 138 -9.55 -2.67 -9.37
N LEU A 139 -8.69 -3.21 -10.22
CA LEU A 139 -7.74 -4.27 -9.87
C LEU A 139 -6.33 -3.71 -9.61
N ALA A 140 -6.16 -2.39 -9.77
CA ALA A 140 -4.88 -1.72 -9.54
C ALA A 140 -4.40 -1.91 -8.09
N GLY A 141 -3.10 -2.11 -7.93
CA GLY A 141 -2.46 -2.28 -6.62
C GLY A 141 -2.56 -3.69 -6.03
N ILE A 142 -3.17 -4.64 -6.71
CA ILE A 142 -3.19 -6.04 -6.27
C ILE A 142 -1.85 -6.68 -6.59
N SER A 143 -1.13 -7.12 -5.55
CA SER A 143 0.09 -7.93 -5.69
C SER A 143 0.19 -8.96 -4.57
N PHE A 144 0.79 -10.14 -4.88
CA PHE A 144 0.93 -11.21 -3.90
C PHE A 144 1.96 -12.26 -4.32
N PRO A 145 2.59 -12.97 -3.37
CA PRO A 145 3.46 -14.09 -3.66
C PRO A 145 2.71 -15.26 -4.32
N ALA A 146 3.26 -15.81 -5.39
CA ALA A 146 2.71 -17.01 -6.04
C ALA A 146 2.84 -18.23 -5.12
N SER A 147 1.95 -19.22 -5.29
CA SER A 147 1.87 -20.43 -4.43
C SER A 147 3.14 -21.27 -4.36
N TRP A 148 4.05 -21.10 -5.31
CA TRP A 148 5.33 -21.81 -5.33
C TRP A 148 6.49 -21.05 -4.67
N THR A 149 6.26 -19.83 -4.17
CA THR A 149 7.26 -19.09 -3.38
C THR A 149 7.37 -19.66 -1.97
N THR A 150 8.54 -19.51 -1.36
CA THR A 150 8.75 -19.94 0.03
C THR A 150 8.63 -18.76 0.97
N GLU A 151 7.45 -18.56 1.52
CA GLU A 151 7.19 -17.52 2.50
C GLU A 151 7.73 -17.89 3.88
N GLN A 152 8.14 -16.89 4.66
CA GLN A 152 8.61 -17.02 6.03
C GLN A 152 7.46 -16.74 6.99
N PRO A 153 7.22 -17.59 8.01
CA PRO A 153 6.10 -17.39 8.92
C PRO A 153 6.31 -16.20 9.86
N ILE A 154 5.23 -15.48 10.15
CA ILE A 154 5.13 -14.51 11.24
C ILE A 154 4.55 -15.25 12.44
N THR A 155 5.36 -15.47 13.48
CA THR A 155 4.99 -16.31 14.64
C THR A 155 4.97 -15.57 15.98
N SER A 156 5.52 -14.35 16.02
CA SER A 156 5.63 -13.55 17.25
C SER A 156 4.38 -12.73 17.50
N PHE A 157 3.23 -13.40 17.66
CA PHE A 157 1.96 -12.75 17.98
C PHE A 157 1.94 -12.20 19.41
N GLU A 158 1.31 -11.06 19.59
CA GLU A 158 1.17 -10.38 20.87
C GLU A 158 -0.30 -10.30 21.30
N TYR A 159 -0.55 -10.05 22.57
CA TYR A 159 -1.86 -9.70 23.15
C TYR A 159 -3.03 -10.63 22.74
N GLY A 160 -2.75 -11.89 22.44
CA GLY A 160 -3.78 -12.87 22.11
C GLY A 160 -4.17 -12.95 20.63
N TRP A 161 -3.51 -12.21 19.75
CA TRP A 161 -3.68 -12.38 18.31
C TRP A 161 -3.27 -13.77 17.85
N LYS A 162 -3.92 -14.25 16.80
CA LYS A 162 -3.75 -15.60 16.23
C LYS A 162 -3.91 -15.56 14.72
N SER A 163 -3.40 -16.60 14.06
CA SER A 163 -3.74 -16.88 12.67
C SER A 163 -5.23 -17.14 12.50
N ALA A 164 -5.85 -16.54 11.50
CA ALA A 164 -7.24 -16.77 11.14
C ALA A 164 -7.41 -17.88 10.08
N ASP A 165 -6.35 -18.57 9.68
CA ASP A 165 -6.34 -19.61 8.65
C ASP A 165 -7.42 -20.67 8.85
N SER A 166 -7.52 -21.24 10.05
CA SER A 166 -8.47 -22.32 10.35
C SER A 166 -9.95 -21.94 10.17
N GLN A 167 -10.26 -20.64 10.11
CA GLN A 167 -11.62 -20.13 9.96
C GLN A 167 -11.93 -19.72 8.52
N TRP A 168 -10.92 -19.23 7.79
CA TRP A 168 -11.11 -18.53 6.52
C TRP A 168 -10.31 -19.12 5.36
N GLY A 169 -9.42 -20.09 5.61
CA GLY A 169 -8.56 -20.68 4.59
C GLY A 169 -7.55 -19.71 3.99
N THR A 170 -7.17 -18.69 4.77
CA THR A 170 -6.31 -17.58 4.32
C THR A 170 -4.82 -17.80 4.53
N GLY A 171 -4.44 -19.00 4.96
CA GLY A 171 -3.05 -19.31 5.31
C GLY A 171 -2.60 -18.65 6.62
N ASN A 172 -1.50 -19.15 7.13
CA ASN A 172 -0.88 -18.53 8.30
C ASN A 172 -0.20 -17.22 7.91
N PRO A 173 -0.20 -16.22 8.81
CA PRO A 173 0.54 -15.00 8.60
C PRO A 173 1.99 -15.26 8.24
N SER A 174 2.41 -14.72 7.11
CA SER A 174 3.74 -14.93 6.55
C SER A 174 4.21 -13.71 5.76
N TYR A 175 5.48 -13.70 5.39
CA TYR A 175 6.05 -12.68 4.52
C TYR A 175 7.02 -13.30 3.51
N TYR A 176 7.17 -12.65 2.38
CA TYR A 176 8.16 -12.91 1.36
C TYR A 176 8.91 -11.64 1.02
N VAL A 177 10.24 -11.70 0.92
CA VAL A 177 11.06 -10.54 0.53
C VAL A 177 11.59 -10.79 -0.87
N SER A 178 11.26 -9.90 -1.77
CA SER A 178 11.75 -9.88 -3.15
C SER A 178 12.27 -8.49 -3.49
N ASP A 179 13.48 -8.41 -3.98
CA ASP A 179 14.11 -7.20 -4.52
C ASP A 179 13.99 -5.96 -3.62
N GLY A 180 14.17 -6.17 -2.31
CA GLY A 180 14.09 -5.11 -1.30
C GLY A 180 12.66 -4.70 -0.93
N VAL A 181 11.65 -5.48 -1.29
CA VAL A 181 10.26 -5.29 -0.91
C VAL A 181 9.75 -6.46 -0.08
N VAL A 182 9.05 -6.17 0.99
CA VAL A 182 8.34 -7.14 1.83
C VAL A 182 6.91 -7.26 1.31
N HIS A 183 6.45 -8.47 1.06
CA HIS A 183 5.06 -8.81 0.76
C HIS A 183 4.52 -9.67 1.89
N GLN A 184 3.38 -9.29 2.45
CA GLN A 184 2.71 -10.04 3.51
C GLN A 184 1.56 -10.88 2.95
N SER A 185 1.28 -12.00 3.61
CA SER A 185 0.21 -12.94 3.29
C SER A 185 -0.46 -13.46 4.55
N GLY A 186 -1.61 -14.11 4.38
CA GLY A 186 -2.37 -14.68 5.48
C GLY A 186 -3.30 -13.68 6.13
N SER A 187 -3.80 -14.05 7.30
CA SER A 187 -4.69 -13.18 8.08
C SER A 187 -4.63 -13.48 9.57
N VAL A 188 -5.09 -12.53 10.36
CA VAL A 188 -5.07 -12.57 11.81
C VAL A 188 -6.43 -12.24 12.41
N TYR A 189 -6.67 -12.73 13.64
CA TYR A 189 -7.80 -12.33 14.47
C TYR A 189 -7.41 -12.29 15.95
N ASN A 190 -8.17 -11.54 16.74
CA ASN A 190 -7.99 -11.49 18.19
C ASN A 190 -9.30 -11.86 18.90
N PRO A 191 -9.44 -13.08 19.45
CA PRO A 191 -10.65 -13.49 20.12
C PRO A 191 -10.97 -12.71 21.39
N ASN A 192 -9.99 -11.99 21.94
CA ASN A 192 -10.16 -11.19 23.15
C ASN A 192 -10.55 -9.73 22.86
N GLY A 193 -10.34 -9.24 21.62
CA GLY A 193 -10.84 -7.94 21.15
C GLY A 193 -10.28 -6.68 21.84
N THR A 194 -9.16 -6.77 22.56
CA THR A 194 -8.77 -5.69 23.49
C THR A 194 -7.46 -4.97 23.18
N ASN A 195 -6.70 -5.41 22.20
CA ASN A 195 -5.43 -4.78 21.84
C ASN A 195 -5.20 -4.87 20.33
N TYR A 196 -4.76 -3.77 19.75
CA TYR A 196 -4.58 -3.63 18.30
C TYR A 196 -3.17 -3.97 17.82
N ASN A 197 -2.20 -4.16 18.72
CA ASN A 197 -0.87 -4.64 18.38
C ASN A 197 -0.94 -6.14 18.08
N ILE A 198 -0.52 -6.52 16.86
CA ILE A 198 -0.68 -7.86 16.31
C ILE A 198 0.54 -8.72 16.63
N ALA A 199 1.72 -8.24 16.20
CA ALA A 199 2.94 -9.04 16.23
C ALA A 199 4.19 -8.16 16.19
N GLN A 200 5.32 -8.78 16.50
CA GLN A 200 6.66 -8.23 16.31
C GLN A 200 7.32 -8.87 15.08
N LEU A 201 7.54 -8.10 14.02
CA LEU A 201 8.19 -8.61 12.81
C LEU A 201 9.69 -8.83 13.01
N PRO A 202 10.24 -9.90 12.41
CA PRO A 202 11.68 -10.10 12.39
C PRO A 202 12.39 -9.00 11.57
N PRO A 203 13.68 -8.75 11.81
CA PRO A 203 14.41 -7.66 11.13
C PRO A 203 14.30 -7.68 9.60
N ALA A 204 14.23 -8.86 8.98
CA ALA A 204 14.11 -9.00 7.53
C ALA A 204 12.75 -8.55 6.96
N ALA A 205 11.71 -8.47 7.79
CA ALA A 205 10.37 -8.06 7.39
C ALA A 205 10.01 -6.64 7.86
N ARG A 206 10.97 -5.88 8.38
CA ARG A 206 10.72 -4.50 8.82
C ARG A 206 10.74 -3.54 7.65
N PRO A 207 9.89 -2.52 7.65
CA PRO A 207 9.88 -1.51 6.60
C PRO A 207 11.07 -0.55 6.69
N ALA A 208 11.37 0.12 5.58
CA ALA A 208 12.37 1.20 5.53
C ALA A 208 11.91 2.42 6.33
N ALA A 209 10.61 2.69 6.32
CA ALA A 209 9.94 3.73 7.09
C ALA A 209 8.61 3.20 7.64
N ASP A 210 8.04 3.87 8.65
CA ASP A 210 6.76 3.46 9.22
C ASP A 210 5.67 3.51 8.14
N THR A 211 5.10 2.35 7.84
CA THR A 211 4.15 2.13 6.75
C THR A 211 2.75 1.90 7.29
N LEU A 212 1.76 2.50 6.64
CA LEU A 212 0.34 2.39 6.95
C LEU A 212 -0.38 1.86 5.70
N ALA A 213 -0.82 0.62 5.70
CA ALA A 213 -1.41 -0.01 4.52
C ALA A 213 -2.91 -0.24 4.65
N THR A 214 -3.65 -0.07 3.54
CA THR A 214 -5.06 -0.44 3.46
C THR A 214 -5.21 -1.96 3.55
N VAL A 215 -6.09 -2.44 4.41
CA VAL A 215 -6.38 -3.87 4.56
C VAL A 215 -7.88 -4.13 4.60
N TYR A 216 -8.25 -5.36 4.20
CA TYR A 216 -9.60 -5.85 4.41
C TYR A 216 -9.78 -6.28 5.87
N THR A 217 -10.92 -5.89 6.45
CA THR A 217 -11.34 -6.34 7.78
C THR A 217 -12.71 -7.04 7.71
N TYR A 218 -13.16 -7.63 8.82
CA TYR A 218 -14.37 -8.45 8.85
C TYR A 218 -15.59 -7.74 8.25
N GLY A 219 -16.44 -8.48 7.55
CA GLY A 219 -17.68 -7.96 7.00
C GLY A 219 -17.56 -7.05 5.77
N GLY A 220 -16.38 -6.94 5.17
CA GLY A 220 -16.17 -6.06 4.00
C GLY A 220 -15.79 -4.63 4.38
N THR A 221 -15.40 -4.40 5.63
CA THR A 221 -14.92 -3.11 6.10
C THR A 221 -13.45 -2.90 5.75
N VAL A 222 -12.97 -1.68 5.93
CA VAL A 222 -11.60 -1.28 5.61
C VAL A 222 -10.86 -0.95 6.89
N GLY A 223 -9.76 -1.63 7.10
CA GLY A 223 -8.81 -1.33 8.16
C GLY A 223 -7.53 -0.67 7.63
N MET A 224 -6.71 -0.27 8.55
CA MET A 224 -5.36 0.22 8.32
C MET A 224 -4.38 -0.63 9.12
N LEU A 225 -3.48 -1.32 8.44
CA LEU A 225 -2.37 -2.03 9.05
C LEU A 225 -1.21 -1.04 9.27
N ASN A 226 -0.76 -0.92 10.49
CA ASN A 226 0.41 -0.15 10.87
C ASN A 226 1.61 -1.09 10.94
N VAL A 227 2.70 -0.78 10.26
CA VAL A 227 3.95 -1.54 10.29
C VAL A 227 5.08 -0.57 10.62
N PHE A 228 5.64 -0.68 11.82
CA PHE A 228 6.66 0.24 12.31
C PHE A 228 8.08 -0.25 12.03
N THR A 229 9.02 0.67 11.93
CA THR A 229 10.44 0.38 11.66
C THR A 229 11.10 -0.48 12.74
N ASP A 230 10.57 -0.48 13.95
CA ASP A 230 11.02 -1.38 15.03
C ASP A 230 10.47 -2.81 14.89
N GLY A 231 9.53 -3.03 13.94
CA GLY A 231 8.87 -4.30 13.66
C GLY A 231 7.53 -4.48 14.37
N THR A 232 7.11 -3.56 15.23
CA THR A 232 5.75 -3.62 15.81
C THR A 232 4.72 -3.49 14.69
N THR A 233 3.71 -4.36 14.70
CA THR A 233 2.56 -4.27 13.79
C THR A 233 1.28 -4.12 14.56
N GLY A 234 0.34 -3.37 13.99
CA GLY A 234 -0.97 -3.16 14.59
C GLY A 234 -2.04 -2.89 13.54
N THR A 235 -3.30 -2.96 13.92
CA THR A 235 -4.42 -2.63 13.03
C THR A 235 -5.34 -1.60 13.67
N SER A 236 -6.03 -0.84 12.82
CA SER A 236 -7.08 0.09 13.22
C SER A 236 -8.22 0.01 12.21
N GLU A 237 -9.46 0.10 12.66
CA GLU A 237 -10.62 0.12 11.77
C GLU A 237 -10.85 1.51 11.19
N MET A 238 -11.15 1.60 9.89
CA MET A 238 -11.39 2.87 9.20
C MET A 238 -12.85 3.10 8.83
N THR A 239 -13.61 2.05 8.51
CA THR A 239 -14.99 2.20 8.03
C THR A 239 -16.04 1.43 8.85
N GLY A 240 -15.62 0.47 9.64
CA GLY A 240 -16.47 -0.34 10.52
C GLY A 240 -16.30 0.01 11.99
N THR A 241 -16.17 -1.02 12.80
CA THR A 241 -15.91 -0.93 14.23
C THR A 241 -14.58 -1.62 14.56
N GLU A 242 -13.94 -1.25 15.65
CA GLU A 242 -12.72 -1.92 16.10
C GLU A 242 -12.92 -3.44 16.33
N ALA A 243 -14.16 -3.88 16.56
CA ALA A 243 -14.50 -5.29 16.63
C ALA A 243 -14.33 -6.00 15.26
N ASP A 244 -14.53 -5.31 14.15
CA ASP A 244 -14.36 -5.88 12.80
C ASP A 244 -12.87 -6.13 12.53
N ALA A 245 -11.99 -5.17 12.86
CA ALA A 245 -10.56 -5.35 12.74
C ALA A 245 -10.03 -6.51 13.61
N THR A 246 -10.54 -6.65 14.83
CA THR A 246 -10.13 -7.76 15.72
C THR A 246 -10.76 -9.10 15.34
N ALA A 247 -11.95 -9.10 14.74
CA ALA A 247 -12.58 -10.34 14.25
C ALA A 247 -11.83 -10.95 13.07
N PHE A 248 -11.31 -10.09 12.17
CA PHE A 248 -10.51 -10.52 11.02
C PHE A 248 -9.75 -9.33 10.42
N THR A 249 -8.46 -9.49 10.20
CA THR A 249 -7.63 -8.56 9.40
C THR A 249 -6.83 -9.37 8.39
N SER A 250 -7.01 -9.09 7.10
CA SER A 250 -6.20 -9.65 6.02
C SER A 250 -4.84 -8.95 5.96
N LEU A 251 -3.77 -9.71 5.83
CA LEU A 251 -2.43 -9.20 5.53
C LEU A 251 -2.11 -9.30 4.03
N ALA A 252 -2.97 -9.97 3.27
CA ALA A 252 -2.78 -10.17 1.85
C ALA A 252 -2.78 -8.85 1.07
N GLY A 253 -1.88 -8.73 0.09
CA GLY A 253 -1.72 -7.54 -0.73
C GLY A 253 -0.93 -6.41 -0.07
N VAL A 254 -0.51 -6.55 1.19
CA VAL A 254 0.35 -5.56 1.84
C VAL A 254 1.78 -5.71 1.35
N ALA A 255 2.32 -4.63 0.77
CA ALA A 255 3.69 -4.58 0.28
C ALA A 255 4.34 -3.24 0.61
N TYR A 256 5.63 -3.26 0.99
CA TYR A 256 6.39 -2.06 1.35
C TYR A 256 7.89 -2.27 1.18
N PRO A 257 8.68 -1.19 0.98
CA PRO A 257 10.14 -1.25 0.94
C PRO A 257 10.71 -1.79 2.25
N ALA A 258 11.59 -2.79 2.16
CA ALA A 258 12.26 -3.39 3.31
C ALA A 258 13.26 -2.41 3.95
N ALA A 259 13.58 -2.63 5.22
CA ALA A 259 14.60 -1.87 5.94
C ALA A 259 15.92 -1.83 5.15
N GLY A 260 16.46 -0.63 4.95
CA GLY A 260 17.67 -0.40 4.15
C GLY A 260 17.41 -0.03 2.68
N SER A 261 16.18 -0.10 2.19
CA SER A 261 15.82 0.44 0.87
C SER A 261 15.89 1.98 0.87
N ALA A 262 16.44 2.53 -0.21
CA ALA A 262 16.58 3.97 -0.35
C ALA A 262 15.37 4.56 -1.10
N GLU A 263 14.44 5.12 -0.36
CA GLU A 263 13.27 5.78 -0.93
C GLU A 263 13.63 7.16 -1.50
N THR A 264 12.94 7.54 -2.56
CA THR A 264 13.10 8.85 -3.20
C THR A 264 11.99 9.79 -2.72
N PRO A 265 12.30 10.97 -2.16
CA PRO A 265 11.31 11.95 -1.76
C PRO A 265 10.40 12.37 -2.92
N LEU A 266 9.09 12.45 -2.68
CA LEU A 266 8.10 12.92 -3.64
C LEU A 266 7.62 14.33 -3.24
N PRO A 267 8.03 15.39 -3.97
CA PRO A 267 7.61 16.75 -3.67
C PRO A 267 6.10 16.94 -3.81
N LEU A 268 5.49 17.53 -2.80
CA LEU A 268 4.06 17.86 -2.79
C LEU A 268 3.79 19.21 -3.45
N LEU A 269 2.60 19.38 -4.01
CA LEU A 269 2.17 20.53 -4.79
C LEU A 269 0.95 21.20 -4.15
N ASN A 270 0.64 22.42 -4.58
CA ASN A 270 -0.61 23.12 -4.28
C ASN A 270 -0.96 23.23 -2.78
N GLY A 271 0.05 23.36 -1.92
CA GLY A 271 -0.14 23.49 -0.48
C GLY A 271 -0.39 22.18 0.27
N TRP A 272 -0.33 21.05 -0.41
CA TRP A 272 -0.30 19.76 0.28
C TRP A 272 0.97 19.62 1.11
N GLN A 273 0.87 18.99 2.27
CA GLN A 273 1.96 18.78 3.19
C GLN A 273 2.08 17.29 3.55
N SER A 274 3.28 16.84 3.83
CA SER A 274 3.50 15.48 4.34
C SER A 274 2.97 15.36 5.76
N GLY A 275 2.24 14.29 5.99
CA GLY A 275 1.69 13.98 7.28
C GLY A 275 2.77 13.52 8.25
N GLN A 276 3.35 14.45 8.97
CA GLN A 276 4.13 14.17 10.18
C GLN A 276 3.53 14.96 11.35
N PRO A 277 2.36 14.57 11.86
CA PRO A 277 1.93 15.15 13.12
C PRO A 277 2.92 14.73 14.22
N PRO A 278 3.21 15.57 15.22
CA PRO A 278 4.15 15.23 16.29
C PRO A 278 3.74 14.01 17.14
N THR A 279 2.62 13.38 16.83
CA THR A 279 2.01 12.30 17.60
C THR A 279 1.80 10.99 16.82
N TRP A 280 2.07 10.95 15.52
CA TRP A 280 1.84 9.74 14.72
C TRP A 280 3.03 9.42 13.79
N PRO A 281 3.40 8.14 13.69
CA PRO A 281 4.50 7.69 12.86
C PRO A 281 4.07 7.61 11.39
N SER A 282 4.13 8.72 10.70
CA SER A 282 4.07 8.78 9.24
C SER A 282 5.27 9.61 8.81
N HIS A 283 5.91 9.27 7.72
CA HIS A 283 7.04 10.02 7.21
C HIS A 283 6.69 10.86 5.98
N ALA A 284 7.68 11.60 5.47
CA ALA A 284 7.50 12.42 4.29
C ALA A 284 7.14 11.54 3.08
N MET A 285 6.25 12.06 2.21
CA MET A 285 5.91 11.36 0.97
C MET A 285 7.16 11.00 0.18
N SER A 286 7.24 9.74 -0.17
CA SER A 286 8.31 9.15 -0.93
C SER A 286 7.79 8.05 -1.87
N TYR A 287 8.66 7.58 -2.74
CA TYR A 287 8.42 6.39 -3.55
C TYR A 287 9.70 5.57 -3.69
N TYR A 288 9.53 4.29 -3.90
CA TYR A 288 10.57 3.33 -4.21
C TYR A 288 10.21 2.61 -5.51
N ILE A 289 11.18 2.36 -6.37
CA ILE A 289 10.98 1.58 -7.60
C ILE A 289 11.84 0.33 -7.50
N SER A 290 11.18 -0.80 -7.63
CA SER A 290 11.83 -2.11 -7.73
C SER A 290 11.23 -2.87 -8.90
N ASN A 291 12.08 -3.33 -9.82
CA ASN A 291 11.67 -4.13 -11.01
C ASN A 291 10.48 -3.53 -11.78
N GLY A 292 10.48 -2.21 -12.00
CA GLY A 292 9.40 -1.53 -12.69
C GLY A 292 8.11 -1.36 -11.91
N VAL A 293 8.06 -1.79 -10.64
CA VAL A 293 6.93 -1.53 -9.74
C VAL A 293 7.27 -0.37 -8.83
N VAL A 294 6.35 0.57 -8.73
CA VAL A 294 6.41 1.74 -7.85
C VAL A 294 5.70 1.42 -6.55
N TYR A 295 6.34 1.69 -5.44
CA TYR A 295 5.78 1.61 -4.09
C TYR A 295 5.73 3.02 -3.53
N LEU A 296 4.53 3.49 -3.17
CA LEU A 296 4.35 4.79 -2.50
C LEU A 296 4.44 4.59 -0.99
N ASP A 297 5.02 5.57 -0.31
CA ASP A 297 5.05 5.60 1.13
C ASP A 297 4.83 7.02 1.67
N GLY A 298 4.29 7.12 2.90
CA GLY A 298 3.96 8.37 3.57
C GLY A 298 2.47 8.68 3.59
N ALA A 299 2.15 9.83 4.14
CA ALA A 299 0.79 10.36 4.20
C ALA A 299 0.77 11.84 3.87
N VAL A 300 -0.40 12.34 3.46
CA VAL A 300 -0.60 13.74 3.10
C VAL A 300 -1.78 14.33 3.85
N PHE A 301 -1.66 15.57 4.23
CA PHE A 301 -2.78 16.37 4.72
C PHE A 301 -2.92 17.66 3.92
N ASN A 302 -4.12 18.22 3.91
CA ASN A 302 -4.43 19.30 3.01
C ASN A 302 -4.64 20.62 3.72
N THR A 303 -3.90 21.63 3.27
CA THR A 303 -4.26 23.05 3.44
C THR A 303 -4.59 23.69 2.10
N GLY A 304 -4.61 22.92 0.99
CA GLY A 304 -4.84 23.34 -0.38
C GLY A 304 -5.86 22.47 -1.13
N SER A 305 -5.88 22.52 -2.44
CA SER A 305 -6.76 21.73 -3.30
C SER A 305 -6.06 21.33 -4.60
N GLY A 306 -6.61 20.36 -5.32
CA GLY A 306 -6.11 19.93 -6.62
C GLY A 306 -5.01 18.87 -6.54
N LYS A 307 -4.06 18.93 -7.46
CA LYS A 307 -3.00 17.94 -7.60
C LYS A 307 -2.15 17.85 -6.33
N VAL A 308 -2.01 16.61 -5.82
CA VAL A 308 -1.20 16.29 -4.62
C VAL A 308 0.29 16.32 -4.94
N ALA A 309 0.68 15.59 -5.98
CA ALA A 309 2.06 15.42 -6.41
C ALA A 309 2.15 15.13 -7.91
N GLN A 310 3.36 15.10 -8.42
CA GLN A 310 3.68 14.72 -9.80
C GLN A 310 4.78 13.67 -9.80
N LEU A 311 4.47 12.45 -10.20
CA LEU A 311 5.45 11.40 -10.36
C LEU A 311 6.42 11.70 -11.52
N PRO A 312 7.71 11.38 -11.37
CA PRO A 312 8.67 11.50 -12.46
C PRO A 312 8.38 10.46 -13.54
N PRO A 313 8.86 10.65 -14.78
CA PRO A 313 8.57 9.74 -15.90
C PRO A 313 8.77 8.24 -15.58
N ALA A 314 9.85 7.90 -14.87
CA ALA A 314 10.17 6.51 -14.51
C ALA A 314 9.21 5.87 -13.48
N ALA A 315 8.33 6.67 -12.86
CA ALA A 315 7.37 6.19 -11.85
C ALA A 315 5.91 6.37 -12.31
N ARG A 316 5.65 6.62 -13.58
CA ARG A 316 4.29 6.85 -14.10
C ARG A 316 3.64 5.55 -14.52
N PRO A 317 2.36 5.34 -14.20
CA PRO A 317 1.61 4.21 -14.71
C PRO A 317 1.26 4.41 -16.20
N THR A 318 1.03 3.30 -16.93
CA THR A 318 0.52 3.35 -18.33
C THR A 318 -0.96 3.74 -18.41
N HIS A 319 -1.71 3.52 -17.34
CA HIS A 319 -3.16 3.74 -17.25
C HIS A 319 -3.52 4.55 -16.01
N ALA A 320 -4.72 5.12 -15.98
CA ALA A 320 -5.24 5.75 -14.79
C ALA A 320 -5.52 4.69 -13.71
N LEU A 321 -5.01 4.91 -12.50
CA LEU A 321 -5.21 4.03 -11.36
C LEU A 321 -6.20 4.68 -10.40
N TYR A 322 -7.11 3.86 -9.85
CA TYR A 322 -8.08 4.26 -8.85
C TYR A 322 -7.94 3.31 -7.66
N LEU A 323 -7.54 3.84 -6.50
CA LEU A 323 -7.18 3.08 -5.31
C LEU A 323 -7.94 3.59 -4.10
N THR A 324 -8.45 2.68 -3.27
CA THR A 324 -8.97 3.05 -1.95
C THR A 324 -7.82 3.28 -1.00
N VAL A 325 -7.83 4.41 -0.31
CA VAL A 325 -6.83 4.78 0.69
C VAL A 325 -7.51 5.17 2.00
N PRO A 326 -6.92 4.83 3.16
CA PRO A 326 -7.52 5.17 4.44
C PRO A 326 -7.29 6.64 4.79
N ILE A 327 -8.23 7.18 5.54
CA ILE A 327 -8.16 8.52 6.12
C ILE A 327 -8.13 8.38 7.64
N TRP A 328 -7.14 8.96 8.30
CA TRP A 328 -7.15 9.07 9.73
C TRP A 328 -7.95 10.31 10.17
N PRO A 329 -8.78 10.26 11.22
CA PRO A 329 -9.02 9.15 12.17
C PRO A 329 -10.13 8.17 11.77
N GLY A 330 -10.56 8.10 10.53
CA GLY A 330 -11.56 7.15 10.06
C GLY A 330 -12.15 7.54 8.73
N GLY A 331 -12.53 6.55 7.92
CA GLY A 331 -13.04 6.69 6.57
C GLY A 331 -12.03 6.31 5.49
N THR A 332 -12.45 6.49 4.24
CA THR A 332 -11.63 6.21 3.06
C THR A 332 -11.70 7.35 2.06
N ALA A 333 -10.65 7.50 1.29
CA ALA A 333 -10.57 8.35 0.10
C ALA A 333 -10.22 7.53 -1.13
N VAL A 334 -10.28 8.16 -2.28
CA VAL A 334 -9.78 7.63 -3.54
C VAL A 334 -8.47 8.33 -3.89
N LEU A 335 -7.43 7.57 -4.13
CA LEU A 335 -6.24 8.05 -4.82
C LEU A 335 -6.40 7.76 -6.31
N GLN A 336 -6.33 8.80 -7.13
CA GLN A 336 -6.20 8.69 -8.59
C GLN A 336 -4.79 9.04 -9.00
N ILE A 337 -4.16 8.17 -9.79
CA ILE A 337 -2.85 8.42 -10.42
C ILE A 337 -3.06 8.32 -11.94
N ASN A 338 -2.73 9.38 -12.66
CA ASN A 338 -2.89 9.42 -14.11
C ASN A 338 -1.60 9.02 -14.86
N PRO A 339 -1.68 8.65 -16.15
CA PRO A 339 -0.50 8.28 -16.96
C PRO A 339 0.54 9.40 -17.10
N ASP A 340 0.14 10.66 -16.94
CA ASP A 340 1.08 11.80 -16.92
C ASP A 340 1.82 11.91 -15.57
N GLY A 341 1.52 11.04 -14.60
CA GLY A 341 2.05 11.02 -13.25
C GLY A 341 1.34 11.96 -12.28
N SER A 342 0.30 12.67 -12.68
CA SER A 342 -0.44 13.54 -11.76
C SER A 342 -1.25 12.71 -10.76
N MET A 343 -1.16 13.07 -9.48
CA MET A 343 -1.81 12.40 -8.36
C MET A 343 -2.89 13.30 -7.74
N TYR A 344 -4.06 12.75 -7.49
CA TYR A 344 -5.19 13.43 -6.85
C TYR A 344 -5.81 12.55 -5.76
N THR A 345 -6.33 13.16 -4.71
CA THR A 345 -7.16 12.47 -3.73
C THR A 345 -8.57 13.07 -3.73
N TYR A 346 -9.58 12.20 -3.65
CA TYR A 346 -10.99 12.57 -3.61
C TYR A 346 -11.66 11.92 -2.39
N GLY A 347 -12.61 12.63 -1.78
CA GLY A 347 -13.33 12.12 -0.61
C GLY A 347 -12.52 12.18 0.68
N GLY A 348 -11.45 12.98 0.70
CA GLY A 348 -10.64 13.20 1.89
C GLY A 348 -11.44 13.79 3.07
N PRO A 349 -10.82 13.92 4.27
CA PRO A 349 -11.52 14.42 5.44
C PRO A 349 -12.16 15.77 5.11
N PRO A 350 -13.39 16.03 5.61
CA PRO A 350 -14.07 17.30 5.38
C PRO A 350 -13.13 18.46 5.73
N SER A 351 -13.24 19.56 4.98
CA SER A 351 -12.43 20.77 5.19
C SER A 351 -12.52 21.35 6.62
N SER A 352 -13.50 20.87 7.42
CA SER A 352 -13.61 21.16 8.85
C SER A 352 -12.53 20.47 9.70
N TYR A 353 -11.82 19.47 9.18
CA TYR A 353 -10.65 18.84 9.80
C TYR A 353 -9.34 19.56 9.37
N ASN A 354 -9.34 20.88 9.28
CA ASN A 354 -8.13 21.70 9.09
C ASN A 354 -7.09 21.54 10.21
N ASN A 355 -7.12 20.41 10.90
CA ASN A 355 -6.22 20.08 11.96
C ASN A 355 -5.17 19.11 11.46
N GLN A 356 -3.94 19.33 11.85
CA GLN A 356 -2.78 18.45 11.73
C GLN A 356 -3.04 17.00 12.23
N ASN A 357 -4.29 16.66 12.55
CA ASN A 357 -4.75 15.39 13.09
C ASN A 357 -5.54 14.54 12.09
N ALA A 358 -5.77 15.02 10.87
CA ALA A 358 -6.45 14.24 9.83
C ALA A 358 -5.59 14.18 8.56
N TYR A 359 -5.29 13.00 8.09
CA TYR A 359 -4.44 12.78 6.93
C TYR A 359 -4.93 11.62 6.07
N THR A 360 -4.58 11.66 4.79
CA THR A 360 -4.79 10.58 3.82
C THR A 360 -3.50 9.77 3.72
N VAL A 361 -3.60 8.48 3.93
CA VAL A 361 -2.45 7.56 3.86
C VAL A 361 -2.25 7.12 2.41
N LEU A 362 -1.01 7.21 1.93
CA LEU A 362 -0.62 6.75 0.60
C LEU A 362 0.42 5.63 0.65
N SER A 363 0.79 5.19 1.86
CA SER A 363 1.68 4.03 2.07
C SER A 363 1.02 2.71 1.69
N GLY A 364 1.84 1.70 1.38
CA GLY A 364 1.37 0.35 1.05
C GLY A 364 0.72 0.24 -0.33
N ILE A 365 0.81 1.29 -1.15
CA ILE A 365 0.31 1.29 -2.52
C ILE A 365 1.44 0.87 -3.45
N SER A 366 1.15 -0.10 -4.33
CA SER A 366 2.07 -0.50 -5.38
C SER A 366 1.37 -0.53 -6.73
N PHE A 367 2.11 -0.21 -7.78
CA PHE A 367 1.62 -0.27 -9.16
C PHE A 367 2.79 -0.35 -10.14
N GLU A 368 2.52 -0.87 -11.33
CA GLU A 368 3.51 -0.93 -12.39
C GLU A 368 3.81 0.47 -12.95
N ALA A 369 5.10 0.78 -13.10
CA ALA A 369 5.53 1.92 -13.88
C ALA A 369 5.40 1.60 -15.36
N GLY A 370 4.88 2.56 -16.13
CA GLY A 370 4.93 2.51 -17.58
C GLY A 370 6.32 2.93 -18.09
N GLU A 371 6.69 2.43 -19.26
CA GLU A 371 7.84 2.92 -20.00
C GLU A 371 7.63 4.34 -20.56
#